data_3386d65e3a09a8fdd1ef2b2e1c898fe8
#
_entry.id   3386d65e3a09a8fdd1ef2b2e1c898fe8
#
_cell.length_a   1.000
_cell.length_b   1.000
_cell.length_c   1.000
_cell.angle_alpha   90.00
_cell.angle_beta   90.00
_cell.angle_gamma   90.00
#
_symmetry.space_group_name_H-M   'P 1'
#
loop_
_entity.id
_entity.type
_entity.pdbx_description
1 polymer ?
#
loop_
_entity_poly.entity_id
_entity_poly.type
_entity_poly.pdbx_seq_one_letter_code
_entity_poly.pdbx_strand_id
1 'polypeptide(L)'
;MGLSDIFGRVVALIGAAAILLRRQDSDSLEPAYGSTPKIPKAKPQGIPTLKMPTAKGWAAEQMPTAAAGLKVNAFAAGLKHPRWIHVLPNGDILVAEALSEPGGIKSAFDYAMFSTMKRAAAVGASPNRITLLRDADGDGVAEVRPVFLDGLRQPFGMALLGDTLYVCNTDGVVAFPYRTGDTRISTTGRKLADLKAGGHWTRSLLASRDGQKLFIGVGSLSNIGERGMAVEEGRAAIHELDLKSGEHRIFASGLRNPVGMAWEATTGALWTVVNERDGLGDETPPDYLTSVRDGGFYGWPYCYWGQIVDDRVPQDPAMVATAITPDYALGGHTASLGLCWLPAGILPGFSEGMVIGQHGSWNRSTLSGYKVVFVPFVNGRPAGPARDILTGFLSPDERASYGRPVGVAIGPDGSLLVADDVGDVIWRVTGQAERG
;
A
#
# COMPACT_ATOMS: atom_id res chain seq x y z
N MET A 1 -39.26 25.75 7.21
CA MET A 1 -38.27 24.69 7.49
C MET A 1 -37.02 25.02 6.66
N GLY A 2 -35.96 25.41 7.34
CA GLY A 2 -34.73 25.86 6.67
C GLY A 2 -33.93 24.69 6.13
N LEU A 3 -33.11 24.95 5.09
CA LEU A 3 -32.19 23.96 4.51
C LEU A 3 -31.31 23.25 5.55
N SER A 4 -31.00 23.92 6.67
CA SER A 4 -30.25 23.35 7.81
C SER A 4 -31.01 22.22 8.54
N ASP A 5 -32.33 22.29 8.61
CA ASP A 5 -33.16 21.26 9.27
C ASP A 5 -33.32 20.01 8.41
N ILE A 6 -33.36 20.19 7.08
CA ILE A 6 -33.38 19.07 6.12
C ILE A 6 -32.01 18.37 6.12
N PHE A 7 -30.92 19.12 6.18
CA PHE A 7 -29.55 18.59 6.24
C PHE A 7 -29.29 17.81 7.53
N GLY A 8 -29.75 18.34 8.68
CA GLY A 8 -29.62 17.65 9.97
C GLY A 8 -30.41 16.33 10.02
N ARG A 9 -31.56 16.26 9.39
CA ARG A 9 -32.39 15.04 9.33
C ARG A 9 -31.85 13.98 8.37
N VAL A 10 -31.27 14.39 7.23
CA VAL A 10 -30.63 13.47 6.27
C VAL A 10 -29.35 12.88 6.88
N VAL A 11 -28.54 13.69 7.55
CA VAL A 11 -27.34 13.20 8.26
C VAL A 11 -27.73 12.30 9.45
N ALA A 12 -28.81 12.62 10.18
CA ALA A 12 -29.33 11.78 11.26
C ALA A 12 -29.93 10.46 10.73
N LEU A 13 -30.61 10.47 9.57
CA LEU A 13 -31.14 9.26 8.92
C LEU A 13 -30.02 8.37 8.37
N ILE A 14 -28.98 8.94 7.78
CA ILE A 14 -27.79 8.17 7.35
C ILE A 14 -27.04 7.62 8.56
N GLY A 15 -26.90 8.40 9.64
CA GLY A 15 -26.33 7.95 10.91
C GLY A 15 -27.15 6.87 11.59
N ALA A 16 -28.50 6.98 11.61
CA ALA A 16 -29.40 5.98 12.18
C ALA A 16 -29.46 4.70 11.33
N ALA A 17 -29.44 4.80 10.00
CA ALA A 17 -29.32 3.64 9.11
C ALA A 17 -27.98 2.91 9.29
N ALA A 18 -26.89 3.64 9.46
CA ALA A 18 -25.58 3.06 9.77
C ALA A 18 -25.54 2.37 11.16
N ILE A 19 -26.33 2.88 12.14
CA ILE A 19 -26.45 2.27 13.48
C ILE A 19 -27.36 1.04 13.48
N LEU A 20 -28.43 1.04 12.67
CA LEU A 20 -29.33 -0.11 12.53
C LEU A 20 -28.70 -1.26 11.71
N LEU A 21 -27.84 -0.95 10.75
CA LEU A 21 -27.07 -1.95 9.99
C LEU A 21 -25.89 -2.54 10.80
N ARG A 22 -25.55 -1.98 11.97
CA ARG A 22 -24.49 -2.47 12.88
C ARG A 22 -24.81 -3.77 13.61
N ARG A 23 -25.99 -4.36 13.45
CA ARG A 23 -26.42 -5.56 14.21
C ARG A 23 -26.32 -6.87 13.44
N GLN A 24 -25.67 -6.90 12.31
CA GLN A 24 -25.41 -8.16 11.61
C GLN A 24 -23.89 -8.31 11.42
N ASP A 25 -23.34 -9.24 12.14
CA ASP A 25 -22.10 -9.99 11.97
C ASP A 25 -21.10 -9.90 13.12
N SER A 26 -21.53 -10.30 14.32
CA SER A 26 -20.59 -10.70 15.37
C SER A 26 -20.38 -12.23 15.43
N ASP A 27 -20.68 -12.95 14.36
CA ASP A 27 -20.16 -14.30 14.24
C ASP A 27 -18.66 -14.17 14.01
N SER A 28 -17.88 -14.60 15.00
CA SER A 28 -16.42 -14.68 14.97
C SER A 28 -15.98 -15.65 13.86
N LEU A 29 -16.04 -15.17 12.61
CA LEU A 29 -15.39 -15.86 11.50
C LEU A 29 -13.88 -15.73 11.72
N GLU A 30 -13.19 -16.86 11.81
CA GLU A 30 -11.74 -16.83 11.84
C GLU A 30 -11.25 -16.08 10.58
N PRO A 31 -10.38 -15.06 10.75
CA PRO A 31 -9.88 -14.31 9.62
C PRO A 31 -9.17 -15.23 8.65
N ALA A 32 -9.33 -14.96 7.34
CA ALA A 32 -8.63 -15.71 6.30
C ALA A 32 -7.14 -15.32 6.27
N TYR A 33 -6.29 -16.03 6.98
CA TYR A 33 -4.83 -15.83 7.01
C TYR A 33 -4.06 -17.09 6.60
N GLY A 34 -2.87 -16.87 6.03
CA GLY A 34 -1.91 -17.95 5.78
C GLY A 34 -1.97 -18.52 4.38
N SER A 35 -1.17 -19.59 4.14
CA SER A 35 -1.02 -20.22 2.83
C SER A 35 -2.21 -21.12 2.46
N THR A 36 -2.96 -21.60 3.45
CA THR A 36 -4.16 -22.44 3.27
C THR A 36 -5.34 -21.87 4.05
N PRO A 37 -5.77 -20.63 3.73
CA PRO A 37 -6.83 -19.98 4.48
C PRO A 37 -8.18 -20.65 4.23
N LYS A 38 -9.04 -20.63 5.23
CA LYS A 38 -10.45 -20.93 5.06
C LYS A 38 -11.16 -19.65 4.64
N ILE A 39 -11.52 -19.53 3.36
CA ILE A 39 -12.22 -18.36 2.85
C ILE A 39 -13.68 -18.39 3.29
N PRO A 40 -14.15 -17.40 4.06
CA PRO A 40 -15.56 -17.32 4.43
C PRO A 40 -16.46 -17.11 3.21
N LYS A 41 -17.74 -17.51 3.33
CA LYS A 41 -18.71 -17.18 2.29
C LYS A 41 -18.88 -15.67 2.19
N ALA A 42 -18.95 -15.18 0.95
CA ALA A 42 -19.25 -13.78 0.69
C ALA A 42 -20.60 -13.40 1.32
N LYS A 43 -20.64 -12.22 1.96
CA LYS A 43 -21.85 -11.58 2.48
C LYS A 43 -22.05 -10.27 1.72
N PRO A 44 -22.66 -10.29 0.51
CA PRO A 44 -22.80 -9.11 -0.32
C PRO A 44 -23.51 -7.96 0.42
N GLN A 45 -22.87 -6.79 0.41
CA GLN A 45 -23.37 -5.57 1.03
C GLN A 45 -23.89 -4.62 -0.05
N GLY A 46 -25.14 -4.15 0.09
CA GLY A 46 -25.67 -3.11 -0.80
C GLY A 46 -24.97 -1.76 -0.59
N ILE A 47 -24.67 -1.44 0.68
CA ILE A 47 -23.85 -0.30 1.09
C ILE A 47 -22.73 -0.86 1.96
N PRO A 48 -21.46 -0.68 1.59
CA PRO A 48 -20.34 -1.14 2.39
C PRO A 48 -20.36 -0.52 3.79
N THR A 49 -19.90 -1.27 4.79
CA THR A 49 -19.62 -0.70 6.12
C THR A 49 -18.65 0.47 5.97
N LEU A 50 -18.96 1.59 6.60
CA LEU A 50 -18.12 2.78 6.57
C LEU A 50 -17.64 3.09 7.99
N LYS A 51 -16.36 2.85 8.27
CA LYS A 51 -15.72 3.11 9.56
C LYS A 51 -14.31 3.65 9.33
N MET A 52 -14.20 4.97 9.19
CA MET A 52 -12.92 5.65 9.02
C MET A 52 -12.52 6.32 10.34
N PRO A 53 -11.40 5.93 10.96
CA PRO A 53 -10.88 6.63 12.13
C PRO A 53 -10.44 8.05 11.73
N THR A 54 -10.57 8.98 12.66
CA THR A 54 -10.05 10.33 12.47
C THR A 54 -8.52 10.32 12.57
N ALA A 55 -7.84 10.87 11.59
CA ALA A 55 -6.40 11.05 11.64
C ALA A 55 -6.03 12.08 12.73
N LYS A 56 -5.23 11.66 13.71
CA LYS A 56 -4.73 12.52 14.79
C LYS A 56 -3.24 12.76 14.73
N GLY A 57 -2.49 11.85 14.10
CA GLY A 57 -1.05 11.84 14.21
C GLY A 57 -0.58 11.44 15.62
N TRP A 58 0.72 11.39 15.80
CA TRP A 58 1.37 11.04 17.06
C TRP A 58 1.51 12.27 17.95
N ALA A 59 1.21 12.13 19.24
CA ALA A 59 1.56 13.14 20.24
C ALA A 59 3.08 13.16 20.48
N ALA A 60 3.57 14.20 21.13
CA ALA A 60 4.97 14.26 21.53
C ALA A 60 5.35 13.00 22.33
N GLU A 61 6.49 12.38 22.01
CA GLU A 61 7.01 11.15 22.61
C GLU A 61 6.15 9.88 22.38
N GLN A 62 5.01 9.99 21.73
CA GLN A 62 4.22 8.83 21.34
C GLN A 62 4.80 8.18 20.07
N MET A 63 4.88 6.85 20.06
CA MET A 63 5.40 6.07 18.95
C MET A 63 4.69 4.71 18.83
N PRO A 64 4.82 4.00 17.70
CA PRO A 64 4.34 2.64 17.56
C PRO A 64 4.99 1.70 18.58
N THR A 65 4.30 0.62 18.89
CA THR A 65 4.83 -0.45 19.73
C THR A 65 5.61 -1.45 18.87
N ALA A 66 6.90 -1.60 19.13
CA ALA A 66 7.74 -2.59 18.46
C ALA A 66 7.58 -3.97 19.10
N ALA A 67 7.77 -5.03 18.31
CA ALA A 67 7.84 -6.41 18.81
C ALA A 67 8.96 -6.60 19.83
N ALA A 68 8.85 -7.61 20.69
CA ALA A 68 9.85 -7.92 21.69
C ALA A 68 11.24 -8.10 21.06
N GLY A 69 12.27 -7.53 21.69
CA GLY A 69 13.65 -7.51 21.18
C GLY A 69 13.92 -6.43 20.13
N LEU A 70 12.92 -5.67 19.74
CA LEU A 70 13.09 -4.53 18.83
C LEU A 70 12.87 -3.19 19.55
N LYS A 71 13.43 -2.14 18.99
CA LYS A 71 13.17 -0.74 19.34
C LYS A 71 12.75 0.04 18.11
N VAL A 72 11.98 1.10 18.32
CA VAL A 72 11.56 2.04 17.28
C VAL A 72 11.89 3.47 17.69
N ASN A 73 12.31 4.27 16.72
CA ASN A 73 12.46 5.72 16.87
C ASN A 73 12.01 6.42 15.58
N ALA A 74 11.71 7.71 15.68
CA ALA A 74 11.48 8.52 14.50
C ALA A 74 12.82 8.78 13.78
N PHE A 75 12.97 8.30 12.55
CA PHE A 75 14.10 8.62 11.68
C PHE A 75 13.96 10.04 11.10
N ALA A 76 12.75 10.40 10.68
CA ALA A 76 12.42 11.76 10.23
C ALA A 76 10.95 12.06 10.52
N ALA A 77 10.65 13.12 11.24
CA ALA A 77 9.29 13.58 11.51
C ALA A 77 9.00 14.92 10.81
N GLY A 78 7.72 15.29 10.66
CA GLY A 78 7.31 16.56 10.04
C GLY A 78 7.43 16.57 8.52
N LEU A 79 7.41 15.39 7.89
CA LEU A 79 7.23 15.22 6.45
C LEU A 79 5.80 15.62 6.04
N LYS A 80 5.45 15.47 4.77
CA LYS A 80 4.11 15.75 4.26
C LYS A 80 3.55 14.50 3.59
N HIS A 81 2.84 13.68 4.35
CA HIS A 81 2.20 12.47 3.86
C HIS A 81 3.19 11.53 3.14
N PRO A 82 4.24 11.03 3.82
CA PRO A 82 5.26 10.16 3.24
C PRO A 82 4.64 8.81 2.84
N ARG A 83 4.88 8.39 1.60
CA ARG A 83 4.24 7.17 1.05
C ARG A 83 5.24 6.07 0.73
N TRP A 84 6.31 6.39 0.04
CA TRP A 84 7.23 5.39 -0.48
C TRP A 84 8.66 5.74 -0.13
N ILE A 85 9.46 4.72 0.10
CA ILE A 85 10.87 4.83 0.50
C ILE A 85 11.72 4.16 -0.57
N HIS A 86 12.81 4.80 -0.97
CA HIS A 86 13.85 4.22 -1.80
C HIS A 86 15.22 4.53 -1.21
N VAL A 87 15.98 3.49 -0.90
CA VAL A 87 17.33 3.63 -0.32
C VAL A 87 18.34 3.66 -1.46
N LEU A 88 19.14 4.71 -1.52
CA LEU A 88 20.19 4.89 -2.50
C LEU A 88 21.49 4.15 -2.09
N PRO A 89 22.34 3.75 -3.03
CA PRO A 89 23.56 2.99 -2.73
C PRO A 89 24.56 3.72 -1.80
N ASN A 90 24.51 5.05 -1.75
CA ASN A 90 25.33 5.86 -0.84
C ASN A 90 24.74 6.00 0.57
N GLY A 91 23.61 5.36 0.85
CA GLY A 91 22.93 5.41 2.13
C GLY A 91 21.88 6.51 2.28
N ASP A 92 21.76 7.43 1.33
CA ASP A 92 20.69 8.42 1.32
C ASP A 92 19.31 7.73 1.11
N ILE A 93 18.28 8.32 1.67
CA ILE A 93 16.93 7.78 1.61
C ILE A 93 16.03 8.78 0.90
N LEU A 94 15.39 8.36 -0.18
CA LEU A 94 14.39 9.14 -0.89
C LEU A 94 12.99 8.77 -0.40
N VAL A 95 12.19 9.79 -0.08
CA VAL A 95 10.81 9.62 0.37
C VAL A 95 9.86 10.34 -0.58
N ALA A 96 8.97 9.59 -1.22
CA ALA A 96 7.89 10.16 -2.01
C ALA A 96 6.79 10.67 -1.07
N GLU A 97 6.47 11.95 -1.20
CA GLU A 97 5.41 12.63 -0.45
C GLU A 97 4.25 12.94 -1.42
N ALA A 98 3.13 12.24 -1.25
CA ALA A 98 1.99 12.34 -2.15
C ALA A 98 0.69 11.96 -1.44
N LEU A 99 -0.42 12.57 -1.86
CA LEU A 99 -1.75 12.33 -1.32
C LEU A 99 -2.75 12.14 -2.46
N SER A 100 -3.82 11.40 -2.20
CA SER A 100 -4.94 11.31 -3.12
C SER A 100 -5.60 12.68 -3.32
N GLU A 101 -5.73 13.09 -4.57
CA GLU A 101 -6.41 14.35 -4.91
C GLU A 101 -7.93 14.17 -4.88
N PRO A 102 -8.69 15.21 -4.48
CA PRO A 102 -10.13 15.12 -4.43
C PRO A 102 -10.72 14.94 -5.83
N GLY A 103 -11.63 13.99 -5.99
CA GLY A 103 -12.49 13.88 -7.15
C GLY A 103 -13.52 15.01 -7.21
N GLY A 104 -14.17 15.18 -8.35
CA GLY A 104 -15.28 16.14 -8.48
C GLY A 104 -16.45 15.78 -7.56
N ILE A 105 -16.89 16.72 -6.72
CA ILE A 105 -18.07 16.58 -5.86
C ILE A 105 -19.32 16.91 -6.69
N LYS A 106 -20.18 15.89 -6.93
CA LYS A 106 -21.37 16.02 -7.77
C LYS A 106 -22.68 15.83 -7.00
N SER A 107 -22.59 15.32 -5.76
CA SER A 107 -23.75 15.00 -4.93
C SER A 107 -23.49 15.29 -3.44
N ALA A 108 -24.54 15.33 -2.63
CA ALA A 108 -24.44 15.43 -1.18
C ALA A 108 -23.73 14.20 -0.57
N PHE A 109 -23.86 13.04 -1.21
CA PHE A 109 -23.13 11.83 -0.82
C PHE A 109 -21.63 11.96 -1.05
N ASP A 110 -21.23 12.47 -2.23
CA ASP A 110 -19.81 12.74 -2.54
C ASP A 110 -19.21 13.72 -1.53
N TYR A 111 -19.96 14.75 -1.13
CA TYR A 111 -19.51 15.71 -0.12
C TYR A 111 -19.32 15.06 1.27
N ALA A 112 -20.27 14.22 1.70
CA ALA A 112 -20.15 13.50 2.98
C ALA A 112 -18.96 12.53 2.97
N MET A 113 -18.77 11.80 1.87
CA MET A 113 -17.64 10.91 1.69
C MET A 113 -16.31 11.68 1.68
N PHE A 114 -16.22 12.77 0.92
CA PHE A 114 -15.05 13.64 0.90
C PHE A 114 -14.71 14.19 2.29
N SER A 115 -15.71 14.67 3.04
CA SER A 115 -15.51 15.17 4.41
C SER A 115 -14.98 14.09 5.34
N THR A 116 -15.44 12.85 5.19
CA THR A 116 -14.99 11.71 5.97
C THR A 116 -13.55 11.32 5.60
N MET A 117 -13.24 11.24 4.31
CA MET A 117 -11.89 10.97 3.80
C MET A 117 -10.90 12.06 4.21
N LYS A 118 -11.32 13.33 4.21
CA LYS A 118 -10.50 14.46 4.67
C LYS A 118 -10.16 14.35 6.16
N ARG A 119 -11.13 13.98 7.01
CA ARG A 119 -10.88 13.73 8.46
C ARG A 119 -9.91 12.58 8.69
N ALA A 120 -9.93 11.58 7.82
CA ALA A 120 -9.01 10.44 7.86
C ALA A 120 -7.65 10.73 7.21
N ALA A 121 -7.38 11.99 6.78
CA ALA A 121 -6.22 12.40 6.00
C ALA A 121 -6.00 11.55 4.73
N ALA A 122 -7.05 10.98 4.16
CA ALA A 122 -6.97 10.12 2.97
C ALA A 122 -7.06 10.90 1.64
N VAL A 123 -7.44 12.18 1.69
CA VAL A 123 -7.60 13.03 0.51
C VAL A 123 -7.27 14.49 0.85
N GLY A 124 -6.63 15.20 -0.08
CA GLY A 124 -6.26 16.61 0.09
C GLY A 124 -5.34 17.12 -1.00
N ALA A 125 -4.67 18.26 -0.74
CA ALA A 125 -3.65 18.78 -1.64
C ALA A 125 -2.39 17.88 -1.54
N SER A 126 -1.98 17.30 -2.65
CA SER A 126 -0.80 16.44 -2.71
C SER A 126 0.48 17.29 -2.68
N PRO A 127 1.48 16.93 -1.85
CA PRO A 127 2.79 17.60 -1.84
C PRO A 127 3.55 17.47 -3.15
N ASN A 128 3.37 16.36 -3.88
CA ASN A 128 3.90 16.12 -5.22
C ASN A 128 5.43 16.28 -5.31
N ARG A 129 6.16 15.75 -4.33
CA ARG A 129 7.62 15.89 -4.24
C ARG A 129 8.29 14.61 -3.73
N ILE A 130 9.60 14.58 -3.87
CA ILE A 130 10.49 13.62 -3.22
C ILE A 130 11.42 14.40 -2.30
N THR A 131 11.52 13.98 -1.04
CA THR A 131 12.44 14.50 -0.04
C THR A 131 13.60 13.53 0.14
N LEU A 132 14.83 14.04 0.18
CA LEU A 132 16.01 13.26 0.55
C LEU A 132 16.18 13.35 2.06
N LEU A 133 16.50 12.20 2.67
CA LEU A 133 16.84 12.10 4.09
C LEU A 133 18.24 11.51 4.20
N ARG A 134 19.10 12.14 5.00
CA ARG A 134 20.44 11.65 5.33
C ARG A 134 20.67 11.82 6.82
N ASP A 135 21.05 10.71 7.45
CA ASP A 135 21.62 10.66 8.80
C ASP A 135 23.12 10.93 8.63
N ALA A 136 23.57 12.11 9.02
CA ALA A 136 24.92 12.58 8.74
C ALA A 136 25.92 12.20 9.84
N ASP A 137 25.46 11.97 11.07
CA ASP A 137 26.30 11.63 12.24
C ASP A 137 26.11 10.19 12.72
N GLY A 138 25.15 9.44 12.13
CA GLY A 138 24.94 8.02 12.39
C GLY A 138 24.13 7.73 13.68
N ASP A 139 23.39 8.71 14.20
CA ASP A 139 22.61 8.55 15.43
C ASP A 139 21.23 7.88 15.20
N GLY A 140 20.83 7.70 13.97
CA GLY A 140 19.57 7.09 13.55
C GLY A 140 18.43 8.10 13.41
N VAL A 141 18.76 9.38 13.25
CA VAL A 141 17.85 10.48 12.90
C VAL A 141 18.40 11.23 11.70
N ALA A 142 17.58 11.63 10.76
CA ALA A 142 18.01 12.36 9.58
C ALA A 142 18.02 13.88 9.84
N GLU A 143 19.19 14.53 9.79
CA GLU A 143 19.37 16.00 9.91
C GLU A 143 19.23 16.68 8.54
N VAL A 144 19.73 16.04 7.49
CA VAL A 144 19.71 16.63 6.14
C VAL A 144 18.42 16.21 5.42
N ARG A 145 17.56 17.19 5.11
CA ARG A 145 16.21 16.93 4.57
C ARG A 145 15.79 17.88 3.45
N PRO A 146 16.59 18.05 2.39
CA PRO A 146 16.18 18.92 1.28
C PRO A 146 15.04 18.30 0.48
N VAL A 147 14.25 19.16 -0.17
CA VAL A 147 13.41 18.75 -1.29
C VAL A 147 14.33 18.33 -2.43
N PHE A 148 14.32 17.03 -2.74
CA PHE A 148 15.20 16.43 -3.74
C PHE A 148 14.67 16.63 -5.15
N LEU A 149 13.35 16.48 -5.34
CA LEU A 149 12.68 16.64 -6.61
C LEU A 149 11.24 17.11 -6.36
N ASP A 150 10.81 18.14 -7.06
CA ASP A 150 9.47 18.73 -6.97
C ASP A 150 8.76 18.79 -8.33
N GLY A 151 7.53 19.31 -8.37
CA GLY A 151 6.76 19.44 -9.59
C GLY A 151 6.32 18.12 -10.21
N LEU A 152 6.27 17.06 -9.42
CA LEU A 152 5.81 15.73 -9.81
C LEU A 152 4.26 15.66 -9.79
N ARG A 153 3.70 14.51 -10.21
CA ARG A 153 2.27 14.26 -10.15
C ARG A 153 1.98 12.99 -9.34
N GLN A 154 1.68 13.15 -8.07
CA GLN A 154 1.47 12.03 -7.14
C GLN A 154 2.58 10.95 -7.30
N PRO A 155 3.86 11.30 -7.03
CA PRO A 155 4.97 10.36 -7.15
C PRO A 155 4.79 9.22 -6.13
N PHE A 156 5.21 8.01 -6.52
CA PHE A 156 5.15 6.87 -5.63
C PHE A 156 6.40 5.99 -5.76
N GLY A 157 6.46 5.07 -6.72
CA GLY A 157 7.58 4.15 -6.92
C GLY A 157 8.82 4.86 -7.45
N MET A 158 9.98 4.43 -6.99
CA MET A 158 11.31 4.91 -7.41
C MET A 158 12.23 3.74 -7.65
N ALA A 159 13.16 3.89 -8.61
CA ALA A 159 14.25 2.95 -8.83
C ALA A 159 15.46 3.70 -9.37
N LEU A 160 16.66 3.35 -8.90
CA LEU A 160 17.93 3.88 -9.43
C LEU A 160 18.64 2.78 -10.20
N LEU A 161 18.99 3.06 -11.47
CA LEU A 161 19.80 2.17 -12.30
C LEU A 161 20.93 2.98 -12.93
N GLY A 162 22.16 2.66 -12.56
CA GLY A 162 23.32 3.48 -12.94
C GLY A 162 23.14 4.93 -12.48
N ASP A 163 23.26 5.86 -13.41
CA ASP A 163 23.12 7.30 -13.18
C ASP A 163 21.72 7.83 -13.53
N THR A 164 20.70 6.98 -13.51
CA THR A 164 19.33 7.35 -13.84
C THR A 164 18.37 6.98 -12.72
N LEU A 165 17.72 7.98 -12.15
CA LEU A 165 16.60 7.81 -11.22
C LEU A 165 15.29 7.77 -12.00
N TYR A 166 14.57 6.68 -11.87
CA TYR A 166 13.23 6.50 -12.40
C TYR A 166 12.20 6.79 -11.31
N VAL A 167 11.23 7.63 -11.63
CA VAL A 167 10.12 7.98 -10.74
C VAL A 167 8.81 7.65 -11.43
N CYS A 168 7.96 6.90 -10.75
CA CYS A 168 6.63 6.60 -11.25
C CYS A 168 5.61 7.59 -10.65
N ASN A 169 5.09 8.46 -11.49
CA ASN A 169 3.95 9.32 -11.21
C ASN A 169 2.64 8.57 -11.48
N THR A 170 1.50 9.10 -11.01
CA THR A 170 0.19 8.48 -11.27
C THR A 170 -0.13 8.34 -12.77
N ASP A 171 0.50 9.16 -13.63
CA ASP A 171 0.27 9.23 -15.08
C ASP A 171 1.44 8.80 -15.94
N GLY A 172 2.50 8.23 -15.37
CA GLY A 172 3.61 7.72 -16.16
C GLY A 172 4.93 7.60 -15.44
N VAL A 173 5.90 7.01 -16.13
CA VAL A 173 7.28 6.85 -15.67
C VAL A 173 8.14 7.96 -16.24
N VAL A 174 8.93 8.61 -15.38
CA VAL A 174 9.85 9.69 -15.74
C VAL A 174 11.26 9.35 -15.29
N ALA A 175 12.24 9.52 -16.16
CA ALA A 175 13.65 9.32 -15.89
C ALA A 175 14.37 10.65 -15.67
N PHE A 176 15.21 10.71 -14.64
CA PHE A 176 16.01 11.87 -14.28
C PHE A 176 17.48 11.48 -14.20
N PRO A 177 18.42 12.30 -14.72
CA PRO A 177 19.84 12.09 -14.47
C PRO A 177 20.12 12.30 -12.98
N TYR A 178 20.91 11.40 -12.39
CA TYR A 178 21.32 11.44 -10.99
C TYR A 178 22.81 11.20 -10.85
N ARG A 179 23.46 11.92 -9.96
CA ARG A 179 24.85 11.65 -9.54
C ARG A 179 24.87 11.32 -8.07
N THR A 180 25.64 10.30 -7.71
CA THR A 180 25.79 9.91 -6.30
C THR A 180 26.20 11.11 -5.44
N GLY A 181 25.42 11.35 -4.37
CA GLY A 181 25.62 12.48 -3.45
C GLY A 181 24.85 13.75 -3.80
N ASP A 182 24.21 13.82 -4.98
CA ASP A 182 23.31 14.92 -5.29
C ASP A 182 22.20 15.00 -4.24
N THR A 183 21.95 16.20 -3.73
CA THR A 183 20.88 16.48 -2.75
C THR A 183 19.67 17.13 -3.41
N ARG A 184 19.72 17.41 -4.70
CA ARG A 184 18.65 17.98 -5.50
C ARG A 184 18.81 17.66 -6.98
N ILE A 185 17.72 17.36 -7.67
CA ILE A 185 17.63 17.32 -9.12
C ILE A 185 16.82 18.54 -9.59
N SER A 186 17.42 19.34 -10.48
CA SER A 186 16.76 20.53 -11.09
C SER A 186 16.51 20.38 -12.60
N THR A 187 16.94 19.27 -13.18
CA THR A 187 16.75 18.99 -14.61
C THR A 187 15.34 18.50 -14.90
N THR A 188 14.82 18.85 -16.06
CA THR A 188 13.53 18.30 -16.53
C THR A 188 13.70 16.81 -16.82
N GLY A 189 12.80 15.99 -16.27
CA GLY A 189 12.79 14.56 -16.51
C GLY A 189 12.32 14.20 -17.92
N ARG A 190 12.80 13.06 -18.42
CA ARG A 190 12.35 12.48 -19.70
C ARG A 190 11.26 11.43 -19.42
N LYS A 191 10.07 11.66 -19.94
CA LYS A 191 8.98 10.68 -19.84
C LYS A 191 9.28 9.44 -20.68
N LEU A 192 9.09 8.26 -20.09
CA LEU A 192 9.36 6.96 -20.73
C LEU A 192 8.08 6.23 -21.13
N ALA A 193 7.06 6.31 -20.30
CA ALA A 193 5.79 5.62 -20.52
C ALA A 193 4.63 6.45 -19.97
N ASP A 194 3.49 6.40 -20.64
CA ASP A 194 2.23 6.93 -20.17
C ASP A 194 1.44 5.87 -19.40
N LEU A 195 0.79 6.28 -18.31
CA LEU A 195 -0.10 5.45 -17.53
C LEU A 195 -1.45 6.16 -17.37
N LYS A 196 -2.54 5.40 -17.31
CA LYS A 196 -3.87 5.97 -17.09
C LYS A 196 -4.01 6.42 -15.63
N ALA A 197 -4.15 7.72 -15.37
CA ALA A 197 -4.39 8.27 -14.03
C ALA A 197 -5.79 7.94 -13.50
N GLY A 198 -6.04 8.22 -12.21
CA GLY A 198 -7.33 8.01 -11.53
C GLY A 198 -7.50 6.62 -10.93
N GLY A 199 -8.59 6.40 -10.19
CA GLY A 199 -8.82 5.17 -9.43
C GLY A 199 -7.78 4.96 -8.34
N HIS A 200 -7.23 3.75 -8.24
CA HIS A 200 -6.04 3.50 -7.44
C HIS A 200 -4.86 4.23 -8.08
N TRP A 201 -4.44 5.33 -7.47
CA TRP A 201 -3.50 6.29 -8.06
C TRP A 201 -2.03 5.91 -7.86
N THR A 202 -1.72 5.03 -6.91
CA THR A 202 -0.36 4.60 -6.64
C THR A 202 0.23 3.83 -7.82
N ARG A 203 1.51 4.08 -8.11
CA ARG A 203 2.27 3.40 -9.16
C ARG A 203 3.59 2.98 -8.55
N SER A 204 3.64 1.77 -8.01
CA SER A 204 4.88 1.19 -7.51
C SER A 204 5.83 0.88 -8.67
N LEU A 205 7.12 0.89 -8.39
CA LEU A 205 8.17 0.65 -9.37
C LEU A 205 9.22 -0.28 -8.77
N LEU A 206 9.61 -1.30 -9.54
CA LEU A 206 10.68 -2.22 -9.17
C LEU A 206 11.55 -2.49 -10.39
N ALA A 207 12.86 -2.30 -10.26
CA ALA A 207 13.80 -2.67 -11.32
C ALA A 207 13.99 -4.19 -11.41
N SER A 208 14.18 -4.72 -12.62
CA SER A 208 14.64 -6.09 -12.79
C SER A 208 16.04 -6.27 -12.21
N ARG A 209 16.39 -7.50 -11.83
CA ARG A 209 17.69 -7.79 -11.23
C ARG A 209 18.88 -7.50 -12.15
N ASP A 210 18.67 -7.63 -13.46
CA ASP A 210 19.66 -7.31 -14.50
C ASP A 210 19.68 -5.81 -14.88
N GLY A 211 18.77 -5.01 -14.31
CA GLY A 211 18.67 -3.58 -14.55
C GLY A 211 18.16 -3.20 -15.94
N GLN A 212 17.60 -4.12 -16.71
CA GLN A 212 17.16 -3.84 -18.08
C GLN A 212 15.69 -3.47 -18.18
N LYS A 213 14.89 -3.77 -17.15
CA LYS A 213 13.44 -3.59 -17.15
C LYS A 213 12.94 -2.93 -15.87
N LEU A 214 11.76 -2.33 -15.97
CA LEU A 214 11.00 -1.83 -14.84
C LEU A 214 9.65 -2.55 -14.76
N PHE A 215 9.29 -3.01 -13.57
CA PHE A 215 7.95 -3.53 -13.24
C PHE A 215 7.14 -2.44 -12.58
N ILE A 216 5.88 -2.25 -13.01
CA ILE A 216 5.03 -1.13 -12.59
C ILE A 216 3.69 -1.70 -12.11
N GLY A 217 3.34 -1.49 -10.84
CA GLY A 217 2.03 -1.84 -10.30
C GLY A 217 0.98 -0.80 -10.68
N VAL A 218 -0.11 -1.21 -11.31
CA VAL A 218 -1.20 -0.37 -11.78
C VAL A 218 -2.53 -0.92 -11.28
N GLY A 219 -3.13 -0.27 -10.27
CA GLY A 219 -4.41 -0.70 -9.72
C GLY A 219 -5.61 -0.35 -10.61
N SER A 220 -6.76 -0.99 -10.34
CA SER A 220 -8.01 -0.77 -11.04
C SER A 220 -8.53 0.67 -10.93
N LEU A 221 -9.39 1.07 -11.86
CA LEU A 221 -10.11 2.35 -11.78
C LEU A 221 -11.31 2.26 -10.82
N SER A 222 -11.94 1.09 -10.78
CA SER A 222 -13.19 0.84 -10.08
C SER A 222 -13.06 -0.33 -9.10
N ASN A 223 -14.09 -0.60 -8.32
CA ASN A 223 -14.09 -1.68 -7.33
C ASN A 223 -14.19 -3.08 -8.00
N ILE A 224 -15.13 -3.23 -8.92
CA ILE A 224 -15.50 -4.52 -9.54
C ILE A 224 -15.66 -4.43 -11.07
N GLY A 225 -15.12 -3.40 -11.71
CA GLY A 225 -15.36 -3.17 -13.14
C GLY A 225 -16.74 -2.57 -13.46
N GLU A 226 -17.41 -1.95 -12.47
CA GLU A 226 -18.76 -1.41 -12.59
C GLU A 226 -18.88 -0.23 -13.57
N ARG A 227 -17.75 0.31 -14.04
CA ARG A 227 -17.69 1.36 -15.08
C ARG A 227 -17.47 0.76 -16.48
N GLY A 228 -17.49 -0.57 -16.60
CA GLY A 228 -17.19 -1.32 -17.81
C GLY A 228 -15.70 -1.63 -17.97
N MET A 229 -15.41 -2.76 -18.61
CA MET A 229 -14.02 -3.25 -18.75
C MET A 229 -13.16 -2.39 -19.69
N ALA A 230 -13.75 -1.64 -20.61
CA ALA A 230 -12.98 -0.76 -21.50
C ALA A 230 -12.18 0.33 -20.77
N VAL A 231 -12.69 0.83 -19.63
CA VAL A 231 -11.95 1.82 -18.81
C VAL A 231 -10.87 1.19 -17.93
N GLU A 232 -10.94 -0.12 -17.73
CA GLU A 232 -9.96 -0.93 -16.98
C GLU A 232 -8.82 -1.47 -17.85
N GLU A 233 -8.86 -1.25 -19.15
CA GLU A 233 -7.79 -1.66 -20.06
C GLU A 233 -6.43 -1.12 -19.60
N GLY A 234 -5.43 -2.01 -19.41
CA GLY A 234 -4.13 -1.69 -18.86
C GLY A 234 -4.12 -1.39 -17.36
N ARG A 235 -5.15 -1.82 -16.61
CA ARG A 235 -5.25 -1.67 -15.16
C ARG A 235 -5.42 -3.03 -14.47
N ALA A 236 -5.43 -3.01 -13.14
CA ALA A 236 -5.43 -4.23 -12.31
C ALA A 236 -4.33 -5.20 -12.74
N ALA A 237 -3.12 -4.67 -12.93
CA ALA A 237 -2.02 -5.36 -13.60
C ALA A 237 -0.65 -4.92 -13.07
N ILE A 238 0.34 -5.77 -13.29
CA ILE A 238 1.74 -5.40 -13.26
C ILE A 238 2.21 -5.29 -14.71
N HIS A 239 2.81 -4.17 -15.07
CA HIS A 239 3.39 -3.92 -16.37
C HIS A 239 4.89 -4.18 -16.35
N GLU A 240 5.45 -4.51 -17.50
CA GLU A 240 6.88 -4.58 -17.76
C GLU A 240 7.25 -3.54 -18.83
N LEU A 241 8.23 -2.71 -18.54
CA LEU A 241 8.80 -1.72 -19.46
C LEU A 241 10.26 -2.09 -19.70
N ASP A 242 10.61 -2.43 -20.93
CA ASP A 242 12.01 -2.65 -21.36
C ASP A 242 12.68 -1.30 -21.59
N LEU A 243 13.79 -1.05 -20.90
CA LEU A 243 14.47 0.25 -20.93
C LEU A 243 15.27 0.50 -22.21
N LYS A 244 15.64 -0.56 -22.94
CA LYS A 244 16.39 -0.46 -24.17
C LYS A 244 15.50 -0.29 -25.39
N SER A 245 14.46 -1.12 -25.53
CA SER A 245 13.53 -1.07 -26.67
C SER A 245 12.42 -0.05 -26.47
N GLY A 246 12.05 0.26 -25.22
CA GLY A 246 10.84 1.01 -24.87
C GLY A 246 9.55 0.17 -24.96
N GLU A 247 9.66 -1.14 -25.18
CA GLU A 247 8.50 -2.03 -25.21
C GLU A 247 7.80 -2.04 -23.86
N HIS A 248 6.47 -1.82 -23.87
CA HIS A 248 5.66 -1.74 -22.68
C HIS A 248 4.49 -2.73 -22.81
N ARG A 249 4.46 -3.75 -21.97
CA ARG A 249 3.46 -4.82 -21.99
C ARG A 249 2.87 -5.08 -20.61
N ILE A 250 1.76 -5.78 -20.56
CA ILE A 250 1.24 -6.36 -19.32
C ILE A 250 2.04 -7.62 -19.01
N PHE A 251 2.67 -7.65 -17.84
CA PHE A 251 3.38 -8.81 -17.30
C PHE A 251 2.41 -9.79 -16.62
N ALA A 252 1.51 -9.28 -15.77
CA ALA A 252 0.47 -10.08 -15.12
C ALA A 252 -0.79 -9.25 -14.92
N SER A 253 -1.96 -9.89 -14.91
CA SER A 253 -3.27 -9.23 -14.86
C SER A 253 -4.21 -9.84 -13.81
N GLY A 254 -5.37 -9.22 -13.59
CA GLY A 254 -6.33 -9.68 -12.60
C GLY A 254 -5.91 -9.41 -11.14
N LEU A 255 -4.92 -8.57 -10.93
CA LEU A 255 -4.42 -8.10 -9.65
C LEU A 255 -5.12 -6.76 -9.33
N ARG A 256 -6.22 -6.76 -8.58
CA ARG A 256 -7.07 -5.57 -8.41
C ARG A 256 -6.29 -4.30 -8.10
N ASN A 257 -5.46 -4.31 -7.07
CA ASN A 257 -4.57 -3.21 -6.74
C ASN A 257 -3.22 -3.74 -6.24
N PRO A 258 -2.30 -4.12 -7.15
CA PRO A 258 -0.95 -4.53 -6.78
C PRO A 258 -0.16 -3.28 -6.39
N VAL A 259 0.42 -3.27 -5.19
CA VAL A 259 1.17 -2.10 -4.70
C VAL A 259 2.63 -2.47 -4.43
N GLY A 260 2.95 -3.03 -3.27
CA GLY A 260 4.31 -3.41 -2.95
C GLY A 260 4.81 -4.55 -3.84
N MET A 261 6.01 -4.39 -4.37
CA MET A 261 6.71 -5.43 -5.13
C MET A 261 8.11 -5.64 -4.56
N ALA A 262 8.54 -6.89 -4.50
CA ALA A 262 9.89 -7.25 -4.05
C ALA A 262 10.37 -8.53 -4.74
N TRP A 263 11.70 -8.64 -4.89
CA TRP A 263 12.34 -9.88 -5.31
C TRP A 263 12.54 -10.78 -4.08
N GLU A 264 12.06 -12.00 -4.14
CA GLU A 264 12.45 -13.05 -3.19
C GLU A 264 13.89 -13.49 -3.49
N ALA A 265 14.70 -13.61 -2.44
CA ALA A 265 16.15 -13.74 -2.62
C ALA A 265 16.59 -15.13 -3.12
N THR A 266 15.91 -16.19 -2.70
CA THR A 266 16.33 -17.59 -2.96
C THR A 266 16.04 -18.02 -4.39
N THR A 267 14.81 -17.80 -4.86
CA THR A 267 14.37 -18.23 -6.19
C THR A 267 14.45 -17.15 -7.25
N GLY A 268 14.53 -15.88 -6.82
CA GLY A 268 14.46 -14.75 -7.71
C GLY A 268 13.07 -14.41 -8.21
N ALA A 269 12.03 -14.98 -7.62
CA ALA A 269 10.66 -14.70 -8.01
C ALA A 269 10.23 -13.27 -7.64
N LEU A 270 9.45 -12.66 -8.51
CA LEU A 270 8.74 -11.40 -8.21
C LEU A 270 7.57 -11.70 -7.29
N TRP A 271 7.44 -10.95 -6.20
CA TRP A 271 6.32 -10.99 -5.28
C TRP A 271 5.61 -9.66 -5.19
N THR A 272 4.31 -9.68 -4.91
CA THR A 272 3.49 -8.48 -4.72
C THR A 272 2.45 -8.69 -3.62
N VAL A 273 2.03 -7.58 -3.00
CA VAL A 273 0.83 -7.50 -2.17
C VAL A 273 -0.30 -6.86 -2.96
N VAL A 274 -1.51 -7.39 -2.79
CA VAL A 274 -2.69 -6.95 -3.55
C VAL A 274 -3.83 -6.64 -2.58
N ASN A 275 -4.44 -5.48 -2.78
CA ASN A 275 -5.67 -5.13 -2.09
C ASN A 275 -6.87 -5.55 -2.94
N GLU A 276 -7.70 -6.38 -2.35
CA GLU A 276 -8.89 -6.93 -2.99
C GLU A 276 -10.11 -6.01 -2.95
N ARG A 277 -11.18 -6.44 -3.61
CA ARG A 277 -12.42 -5.69 -3.76
C ARG A 277 -13.21 -5.54 -2.45
N ASP A 278 -14.04 -4.51 -2.40
CA ASP A 278 -14.93 -4.21 -1.28
C ASP A 278 -16.35 -4.76 -1.50
N GLY A 279 -17.14 -4.87 -0.42
CA GLY A 279 -18.57 -5.10 -0.47
C GLY A 279 -19.01 -6.58 -0.49
N LEU A 280 -18.14 -7.51 -0.06
CA LEU A 280 -18.48 -8.92 0.18
C LEU A 280 -18.44 -9.31 1.68
N GLY A 281 -18.45 -8.32 2.57
CA GLY A 281 -18.35 -8.49 4.01
C GLY A 281 -16.97 -8.17 4.57
N ASP A 282 -16.80 -8.30 5.88
CA ASP A 282 -15.59 -7.89 6.58
C ASP A 282 -14.38 -8.78 6.29
N GLU A 283 -14.58 -10.07 6.00
CA GLU A 283 -13.50 -11.06 5.87
C GLU A 283 -13.28 -11.53 4.43
N THR A 284 -14.09 -11.07 3.45
CA THR A 284 -14.06 -11.60 2.09
C THR A 284 -14.08 -10.48 1.05
N PRO A 285 -13.22 -10.56 0.02
CA PRO A 285 -12.06 -11.46 -0.09
C PRO A 285 -10.90 -10.97 0.78
N PRO A 286 -9.94 -11.85 1.16
CA PRO A 286 -8.74 -11.38 1.84
C PRO A 286 -7.82 -10.65 0.87
N ASP A 287 -7.14 -9.62 1.36
CA ASP A 287 -5.92 -9.11 0.74
C ASP A 287 -4.86 -10.21 0.74
N TYR A 288 -3.90 -10.18 -0.18
CA TYR A 288 -2.95 -11.29 -0.29
C TYR A 288 -1.54 -10.87 -0.69
N LEU A 289 -0.60 -11.76 -0.37
CA LEU A 289 0.78 -11.79 -0.85
C LEU A 289 0.93 -12.94 -1.85
N THR A 290 1.49 -12.70 -3.03
CA THR A 290 1.63 -13.74 -4.06
C THR A 290 2.88 -13.57 -4.91
N SER A 291 3.42 -14.70 -5.36
CA SER A 291 4.41 -14.73 -6.44
C SER A 291 3.75 -14.39 -7.77
N VAL A 292 4.43 -13.61 -8.61
CA VAL A 292 3.89 -13.12 -9.88
C VAL A 292 4.52 -13.86 -11.04
N ARG A 293 3.68 -14.43 -11.92
CA ARG A 293 4.10 -15.16 -13.11
C ARG A 293 3.86 -14.34 -14.36
N ASP A 294 4.79 -14.38 -15.30
CA ASP A 294 4.61 -13.79 -16.62
C ASP A 294 3.40 -14.41 -17.33
N GLY A 295 2.51 -13.57 -17.87
CA GLY A 295 1.23 -13.97 -18.46
C GLY A 295 0.17 -14.45 -17.44
N GLY A 296 0.47 -14.40 -16.12
CA GLY A 296 -0.44 -14.86 -15.07
C GLY A 296 -1.69 -13.98 -14.92
N PHE A 297 -2.85 -14.62 -14.66
CA PHE A 297 -4.11 -13.96 -14.31
C PHE A 297 -4.53 -14.34 -12.90
N TYR A 298 -4.88 -13.34 -12.06
CA TYR A 298 -5.11 -13.51 -10.61
C TYR A 298 -6.57 -13.27 -10.18
N GLY A 299 -7.51 -13.22 -11.15
CA GLY A 299 -8.94 -13.34 -10.91
C GLY A 299 -9.78 -12.09 -11.12
N TRP A 300 -9.33 -10.90 -10.63
CA TRP A 300 -10.14 -9.69 -10.74
C TRP A 300 -10.46 -9.33 -12.23
N PRO A 301 -11.71 -8.95 -12.57
CA PRO A 301 -12.86 -8.77 -11.68
C PRO A 301 -13.75 -10.01 -11.52
N TYR A 302 -13.49 -11.11 -12.25
CA TYR A 302 -14.42 -12.24 -12.44
C TYR A 302 -14.48 -13.19 -11.25
N CYS A 303 -13.38 -13.31 -10.51
CA CYS A 303 -13.25 -14.21 -9.37
C CYS A 303 -12.19 -13.67 -8.41
N TYR A 304 -12.11 -14.26 -7.22
CA TYR A 304 -11.11 -13.94 -6.19
C TYR A 304 -10.58 -15.22 -5.54
N TRP A 305 -9.46 -15.14 -4.89
CA TRP A 305 -8.78 -16.26 -4.22
C TRP A 305 -8.77 -17.54 -5.08
N GLY A 306 -8.20 -17.43 -6.27
CA GLY A 306 -8.28 -18.46 -7.31
C GLY A 306 -9.59 -18.37 -8.08
N GLN A 307 -10.40 -19.43 -8.07
CA GLN A 307 -11.58 -19.55 -8.92
C GLN A 307 -12.91 -19.37 -8.17
N ILE A 308 -12.92 -18.67 -7.03
CA ILE A 308 -14.18 -18.34 -6.35
C ILE A 308 -14.85 -17.21 -7.13
N VAL A 309 -15.94 -17.56 -7.82
CA VAL A 309 -16.65 -16.65 -8.74
C VAL A 309 -17.24 -15.46 -7.99
N ASP A 310 -17.04 -14.24 -8.51
CA ASP A 310 -17.79 -13.05 -8.10
C ASP A 310 -18.99 -12.87 -9.03
N ASP A 311 -20.16 -13.32 -8.60
CA ASP A 311 -21.41 -13.32 -9.37
C ASP A 311 -22.02 -11.91 -9.57
N ARG A 312 -21.40 -10.86 -9.00
CA ARG A 312 -21.85 -9.47 -9.12
C ARG A 312 -21.30 -8.75 -10.35
N VAL A 313 -20.49 -9.42 -11.16
CA VAL A 313 -19.90 -8.88 -12.40
C VAL A 313 -20.25 -9.75 -13.60
N PRO A 314 -20.27 -9.19 -14.83
CA PRO A 314 -20.38 -9.99 -16.03
C PRO A 314 -19.27 -11.05 -16.05
N GLN A 315 -19.64 -12.31 -16.29
CA GLN A 315 -18.73 -13.44 -16.17
C GLN A 315 -17.98 -13.74 -17.45
N ASP A 316 -16.72 -14.20 -17.29
CA ASP A 316 -15.92 -14.84 -18.32
C ASP A 316 -15.36 -16.17 -17.76
N PRO A 317 -16.08 -17.29 -17.99
CA PRO A 317 -15.67 -18.59 -17.47
C PRO A 317 -14.30 -19.06 -17.98
N ALA A 318 -13.88 -18.62 -19.18
CA ALA A 318 -12.57 -18.97 -19.72
C ALA A 318 -11.46 -18.29 -18.91
N MET A 319 -11.65 -17.02 -18.56
CA MET A 319 -10.72 -16.29 -17.67
C MET A 319 -10.71 -16.88 -16.26
N VAL A 320 -11.88 -17.19 -15.68
CA VAL A 320 -11.96 -17.82 -14.35
C VAL A 320 -11.17 -19.12 -14.31
N ALA A 321 -11.24 -19.94 -15.35
CA ALA A 321 -10.52 -21.22 -15.42
C ALA A 321 -8.99 -21.06 -15.41
N THR A 322 -8.46 -19.90 -15.80
CA THR A 322 -7.02 -19.59 -15.80
C THR A 322 -6.54 -18.92 -14.52
N ALA A 323 -7.44 -18.53 -13.62
CA ALA A 323 -7.10 -17.75 -12.44
C ALA A 323 -6.17 -18.51 -11.49
N ILE A 324 -5.07 -17.88 -11.14
CA ILE A 324 -4.06 -18.39 -10.22
C ILE A 324 -4.51 -18.10 -8.78
N THR A 325 -4.47 -19.12 -7.92
CA THR A 325 -4.70 -18.94 -6.49
C THR A 325 -3.50 -18.24 -5.87
N PRO A 326 -3.70 -17.13 -5.12
CA PRO A 326 -2.61 -16.46 -4.39
C PRO A 326 -1.92 -17.36 -3.37
N ASP A 327 -0.66 -17.05 -3.05
CA ASP A 327 0.18 -17.89 -2.19
C ASP A 327 -0.13 -17.73 -0.68
N TYR A 328 -0.57 -16.54 -0.23
CA TYR A 328 -0.76 -16.26 1.20
C TYR A 328 -1.82 -15.17 1.45
N ALA A 329 -2.85 -15.51 2.22
CA ALA A 329 -3.89 -14.55 2.63
C ALA A 329 -3.42 -13.69 3.79
N LEU A 330 -3.73 -12.39 3.73
CA LEU A 330 -3.34 -11.37 4.71
C LEU A 330 -4.53 -10.85 5.56
N GLY A 331 -5.72 -11.48 5.40
CA GLY A 331 -6.97 -11.04 6.03
C GLY A 331 -7.75 -10.03 5.21
N GLY A 332 -9.04 -9.87 5.54
CA GLY A 332 -9.94 -8.96 4.82
C GLY A 332 -9.56 -7.50 5.03
N HIS A 333 -9.45 -6.74 3.94
CA HIS A 333 -9.33 -5.28 3.93
C HIS A 333 -8.17 -4.70 4.74
N THR A 334 -7.05 -5.40 4.86
CA THR A 334 -5.87 -4.92 5.61
C THR A 334 -5.19 -3.72 4.95
N ALA A 335 -5.50 -3.46 3.68
CA ALA A 335 -4.84 -2.48 2.84
C ALA A 335 -3.32 -2.63 2.87
N SER A 336 -2.84 -3.83 2.53
CA SER A 336 -1.43 -4.17 2.45
C SER A 336 -0.79 -3.43 1.28
N LEU A 337 0.09 -2.44 1.56
CA LEU A 337 0.66 -1.53 0.57
C LEU A 337 2.16 -1.71 0.39
N GLY A 338 2.95 -1.59 1.45
CA GLY A 338 4.41 -1.73 1.39
C GLY A 338 4.83 -3.19 1.37
N LEU A 339 5.92 -3.49 0.65
CA LEU A 339 6.54 -4.82 0.63
C LEU A 339 8.05 -4.67 0.48
N CYS A 340 8.82 -5.34 1.35
CA CYS A 340 10.25 -5.53 1.14
C CYS A 340 10.69 -6.91 1.64
N TRP A 341 11.77 -7.41 1.04
CA TRP A 341 12.45 -8.61 1.53
C TRP A 341 13.30 -8.28 2.77
N LEU A 342 13.12 -9.05 3.82
CA LEU A 342 13.96 -9.02 5.01
C LEU A 342 14.95 -10.19 4.93
N PRO A 343 16.26 -9.95 4.78
CA PRO A 343 17.26 -11.00 4.91
C PRO A 343 17.35 -11.54 6.34
N ALA A 344 17.77 -12.78 6.48
CA ALA A 344 18.04 -13.37 7.81
C ALA A 344 19.11 -12.55 8.56
N GLY A 345 18.96 -12.43 9.89
CA GLY A 345 19.93 -11.75 10.75
C GLY A 345 19.86 -10.24 10.81
N ILE A 346 18.97 -9.60 10.04
CA ILE A 346 18.77 -8.14 10.06
C ILE A 346 18.00 -7.70 11.31
N LEU A 347 16.88 -8.32 11.60
CA LEU A 347 16.10 -8.03 12.81
C LEU A 347 16.14 -9.22 13.78
N PRO A 348 16.55 -9.01 15.05
CA PRO A 348 16.57 -10.06 16.05
C PRO A 348 15.20 -10.74 16.18
N GLY A 349 15.20 -12.07 16.23
CA GLY A 349 13.99 -12.88 16.36
C GLY A 349 13.17 -13.04 15.07
N PHE A 350 13.61 -12.48 13.93
CA PHE A 350 12.99 -12.65 12.63
C PHE A 350 13.95 -13.37 11.68
N SER A 351 13.43 -14.37 10.96
CA SER A 351 14.14 -15.07 9.90
C SER A 351 14.09 -14.25 8.59
N GLU A 352 14.49 -14.87 7.48
CA GLU A 352 14.20 -14.29 6.17
C GLU A 352 12.71 -14.33 5.83
N GLY A 353 12.24 -13.37 5.06
CA GLY A 353 10.85 -13.30 4.63
C GLY A 353 10.42 -11.93 4.10
N MET A 354 9.12 -11.71 4.05
CA MET A 354 8.54 -10.46 3.55
C MET A 354 8.01 -9.60 4.70
N VAL A 355 8.39 -8.33 4.71
CA VAL A 355 7.81 -7.30 5.57
C VAL A 355 6.75 -6.54 4.80
N ILE A 356 5.59 -6.33 5.42
CA ILE A 356 4.42 -5.73 4.79
C ILE A 356 3.90 -4.58 5.65
N GLY A 357 3.78 -3.39 5.06
CA GLY A 357 3.07 -2.26 5.64
C GLY A 357 1.57 -2.37 5.38
N GLN A 358 0.77 -2.55 6.42
CA GLN A 358 -0.68 -2.61 6.34
C GLN A 358 -1.31 -1.28 6.75
N HIS A 359 -1.82 -0.55 5.75
CA HIS A 359 -2.35 0.80 5.90
C HIS A 359 -3.64 0.85 6.72
N GLY A 360 -4.39 -0.24 6.73
CA GLY A 360 -5.59 -0.43 7.53
C GLY A 360 -6.90 -0.14 6.80
N SER A 361 -7.93 -0.86 7.24
CA SER A 361 -9.27 -0.86 6.64
C SER A 361 -10.04 0.43 6.92
N TRP A 362 -11.07 0.68 6.10
CA TRP A 362 -12.03 1.76 6.27
C TRP A 362 -13.49 1.27 6.17
N ASN A 363 -13.68 0.00 5.82
CA ASN A 363 -14.93 -0.61 5.42
C ASN A 363 -15.25 -1.90 6.19
N ARG A 364 -14.80 -2.00 7.45
CA ARG A 364 -15.05 -3.12 8.35
C ARG A 364 -15.77 -2.68 9.63
N SER A 365 -16.50 -3.60 10.25
CA SER A 365 -17.10 -3.39 11.57
C SER A 365 -16.04 -3.33 12.68
N THR A 366 -15.07 -4.23 12.65
CA THR A 366 -13.82 -4.17 13.40
C THR A 366 -12.67 -3.92 12.43
N LEU A 367 -11.90 -2.86 12.68
CA LEU A 367 -10.83 -2.47 11.77
C LEU A 367 -9.69 -3.49 11.76
N SER A 368 -9.05 -3.67 10.61
CA SER A 368 -7.90 -4.56 10.38
C SER A 368 -6.74 -3.79 9.78
N GLY A 369 -5.53 -4.37 9.82
CA GLY A 369 -4.31 -3.69 9.40
C GLY A 369 -3.83 -2.70 10.47
N TYR A 370 -3.41 -1.48 10.08
CA TYR A 370 -2.82 -0.47 10.97
C TYR A 370 -1.59 -1.00 11.70
N LYS A 371 -0.74 -1.73 10.99
CA LYS A 371 0.43 -2.39 11.56
C LYS A 371 1.46 -2.75 10.49
N VAL A 372 2.63 -3.13 10.92
CA VAL A 372 3.65 -3.74 10.06
C VAL A 372 3.78 -5.20 10.44
N VAL A 373 3.66 -6.09 9.46
CA VAL A 373 3.73 -7.53 9.67
C VAL A 373 4.88 -8.16 8.89
N PHE A 374 5.34 -9.29 9.38
CA PHE A 374 6.36 -10.13 8.76
C PHE A 374 5.76 -11.49 8.42
N VAL A 375 5.93 -11.94 7.20
CA VAL A 375 5.61 -13.30 6.74
C VAL A 375 6.92 -14.07 6.57
N PRO A 376 7.19 -15.12 7.37
CA PRO A 376 8.41 -15.90 7.24
C PRO A 376 8.42 -16.71 5.94
N PHE A 377 9.62 -16.89 5.38
CA PHE A 377 9.84 -17.70 4.18
C PHE A 377 10.81 -18.82 4.46
N VAL A 378 10.61 -19.95 3.78
CA VAL A 378 11.52 -21.08 3.71
C VAL A 378 11.53 -21.60 2.28
N ASN A 379 12.71 -21.78 1.70
CA ASN A 379 12.87 -22.26 0.32
C ASN A 379 12.05 -21.43 -0.71
N GLY A 380 12.02 -20.11 -0.54
CA GLY A 380 11.33 -19.18 -1.44
C GLY A 380 9.79 -19.18 -1.33
N ARG A 381 9.22 -19.72 -0.26
CA ARG A 381 7.77 -19.79 -0.03
C ARG A 381 7.40 -19.33 1.37
N PRO A 382 6.22 -18.72 1.55
CA PRO A 382 5.68 -18.40 2.86
C PRO A 382 5.60 -19.63 3.76
N ALA A 383 6.08 -19.53 5.00
CA ALA A 383 6.19 -20.64 5.95
C ALA A 383 5.73 -20.21 7.35
N GLY A 384 4.51 -20.52 7.71
CA GLY A 384 3.95 -20.21 9.02
C GLY A 384 3.11 -18.93 9.09
N PRO A 385 2.67 -18.55 10.29
CA PRO A 385 1.81 -17.40 10.48
C PRO A 385 2.56 -16.07 10.35
N ALA A 386 1.86 -15.03 9.90
CA ALA A 386 2.38 -13.67 9.94
C ALA A 386 2.59 -13.22 11.40
N ARG A 387 3.63 -12.41 11.63
CA ARG A 387 4.02 -11.89 12.94
C ARG A 387 4.06 -10.36 12.89
N ASP A 388 3.58 -9.72 13.94
CA ASP A 388 3.62 -8.26 14.05
C ASP A 388 5.06 -7.78 14.31
N ILE A 389 5.49 -6.72 13.61
CA ILE A 389 6.73 -5.98 13.86
C ILE A 389 6.42 -4.67 14.58
N LEU A 390 5.46 -3.90 14.08
CA LEU A 390 4.97 -2.66 14.70
C LEU A 390 3.45 -2.68 14.80
N THR A 391 2.93 -2.23 15.95
CA THR A 391 1.50 -2.07 16.24
C THR A 391 1.23 -0.71 16.92
N GLY A 392 -0.01 -0.46 17.32
CA GLY A 392 -0.37 0.76 18.06
C GLY A 392 -0.67 1.98 17.20
N PHE A 393 -0.84 1.83 15.89
CA PHE A 393 -1.19 2.92 14.98
C PHE A 393 -2.66 3.35 15.07
N LEU A 394 -3.51 2.54 15.70
CA LEU A 394 -4.94 2.77 15.88
C LEU A 394 -5.25 2.90 17.38
N SER A 395 -6.16 3.81 17.75
CA SER A 395 -6.63 3.92 19.13
C SER A 395 -7.41 2.66 19.53
N PRO A 396 -7.41 2.28 20.83
CA PRO A 396 -8.10 1.06 21.30
C PRO A 396 -9.61 1.04 21.02
N ASP A 397 -10.24 2.21 20.91
CA ASP A 397 -11.66 2.37 20.58
C ASP A 397 -11.92 2.48 19.06
N GLU A 398 -10.86 2.36 18.25
CA GLU A 398 -10.88 2.44 16.77
C GLU A 398 -11.46 3.76 16.21
N ARG A 399 -11.50 4.84 17.00
CA ARG A 399 -12.03 6.13 16.56
C ARG A 399 -10.97 7.07 15.98
N ALA A 400 -9.71 6.81 16.31
CA ALA A 400 -8.58 7.63 15.86
C ALA A 400 -7.46 6.75 15.32
N SER A 401 -6.78 7.23 14.27
CA SER A 401 -5.49 6.72 13.82
C SER A 401 -4.39 7.70 14.22
N TYR A 402 -3.36 7.18 14.86
CA TYR A 402 -2.14 7.93 15.15
C TYR A 402 -1.19 7.90 13.95
N GLY A 403 -1.22 6.82 13.21
CA GLY A 403 -0.44 6.61 12.01
C GLY A 403 -1.08 5.56 11.09
N ARG A 404 -0.54 5.44 9.87
CA ARG A 404 -0.92 4.41 8.90
C ARG A 404 0.32 3.98 8.12
N PRO A 405 0.85 2.76 8.34
CA PRO A 405 2.03 2.27 7.64
C PRO A 405 1.79 2.12 6.14
N VAL A 406 2.76 2.54 5.32
CA VAL A 406 2.73 2.43 3.86
C VAL A 406 4.00 1.73 3.36
N GLY A 407 4.96 2.47 2.82
CA GLY A 407 6.21 1.96 2.31
C GLY A 407 7.08 1.38 3.42
N VAL A 408 7.74 0.28 3.12
CA VAL A 408 8.74 -0.36 3.99
C VAL A 408 10.02 -0.60 3.19
N ALA A 409 11.18 -0.43 3.82
CA ALA A 409 12.48 -0.67 3.20
C ALA A 409 13.53 -1.04 4.25
N ILE A 410 14.56 -1.78 3.84
CA ILE A 410 15.74 -2.00 4.70
C ILE A 410 16.67 -0.82 4.51
N GLY A 411 17.01 -0.15 5.61
CA GLY A 411 17.93 0.98 5.65
C GLY A 411 19.41 0.54 5.44
N PRO A 412 20.30 1.52 5.20
CA PRO A 412 21.71 1.23 4.95
C PRO A 412 22.45 0.62 6.14
N ASP A 413 21.93 0.83 7.34
CA ASP A 413 22.42 0.32 8.61
C ASP A 413 21.77 -1.03 9.01
N GLY A 414 20.97 -1.64 8.12
CA GLY A 414 20.19 -2.84 8.41
C GLY A 414 18.92 -2.58 9.22
N SER A 415 18.56 -1.33 9.50
CA SER A 415 17.28 -1.02 10.14
C SER A 415 16.11 -1.27 9.18
N LEU A 416 14.91 -1.50 9.72
CA LEU A 416 13.68 -1.42 8.94
C LEU A 416 13.12 0.00 9.00
N LEU A 417 12.95 0.62 7.84
CA LEU A 417 12.31 1.92 7.69
C LEU A 417 10.83 1.75 7.31
N VAL A 418 9.95 2.53 7.91
CA VAL A 418 8.49 2.49 7.69
C VAL A 418 7.95 3.89 7.46
N ALA A 419 7.37 4.13 6.30
CA ALA A 419 6.65 5.37 6.02
C ALA A 419 5.26 5.33 6.70
N ASP A 420 4.93 6.40 7.39
CA ASP A 420 3.66 6.60 8.08
C ASP A 420 3.03 7.91 7.60
N ASP A 421 2.02 7.79 6.75
CA ASP A 421 1.45 8.93 6.03
C ASP A 421 0.52 9.81 6.87
N VAL A 422 -0.09 9.27 7.92
CA VAL A 422 -0.91 10.04 8.87
C VAL A 422 -0.04 10.63 9.98
N GLY A 423 1.01 9.92 10.39
CA GLY A 423 1.97 10.40 11.37
C GLY A 423 2.97 11.42 10.83
N ASP A 424 3.08 11.57 9.50
CA ASP A 424 4.08 12.41 8.84
C ASP A 424 5.54 12.06 9.24
N VAL A 425 5.80 10.75 9.43
CA VAL A 425 7.04 10.21 10.00
C VAL A 425 7.59 9.07 9.14
N ILE A 426 8.91 8.97 9.07
CA ILE A 426 9.60 7.71 8.77
C ILE A 426 10.07 7.12 10.10
N TRP A 427 9.54 5.95 10.44
CA TRP A 427 9.96 5.19 11.61
C TRP A 427 11.17 4.33 11.27
N ARG A 428 12.11 4.18 12.22
CA ARG A 428 13.27 3.33 12.15
C ARG A 428 13.18 2.25 13.24
N VAL A 429 13.25 0.99 12.82
CA VAL A 429 13.17 -0.19 13.70
C VAL A 429 14.50 -0.92 13.69
N THR A 430 15.05 -1.19 14.85
CA THR A 430 16.33 -1.92 15.03
C THR A 430 16.22 -2.92 16.17
N GLY A 431 17.19 -3.82 16.30
CA GLY A 431 17.34 -4.64 17.49
C GLY A 431 17.60 -3.80 18.75
N GLN A 432 17.08 -4.23 19.90
CA GLN A 432 17.55 -3.69 21.17
C GLN A 432 18.98 -4.16 21.40
N ALA A 433 19.87 -3.26 21.81
CA ALA A 433 21.18 -3.68 22.29
C ALA A 433 20.96 -4.61 23.50
N GLU A 434 21.62 -5.77 23.50
CA GLU A 434 21.65 -6.60 24.72
C GLU A 434 22.18 -5.73 25.85
N ARG A 435 21.43 -5.64 26.96
CA ARG A 435 21.96 -5.04 28.18
C ARG A 435 23.02 -6.01 28.70
N GLY A 436 24.30 -5.67 28.44
CA GLY A 436 25.43 -6.36 29.00
C GLY A 436 25.46 -6.28 30.53
#